data_e814d4ca20d832839f130b64ba0139f0
#
_entry.id   e814d4ca20d832839f130b64ba0139f0
#
_cell.length_a   1.000
_cell.length_b   1.000
_cell.length_c   1.000
_cell.angle_alpha   90.00
_cell.angle_beta   90.00
_cell.angle_gamma   90.00
#
_symmetry.space_group_name_H-M   'P 1'
#
loop_
_entity.id
_entity.type
_entity.pdbx_description
1 polymer ?
#
loop_
_entity_poly.entity_id
_entity_poly.type
_entity_poly.pdbx_seq_one_letter_code
_entity_poly.pdbx_strand_id
1 'polypeptide(L)'
;MADSAKASSTRRTSSDHSAEQQKILLKLLAAIAVMLGESPSAERTTLLLRDLADLPFNELRDVLSTWQRRHNWYPKPMEVREEVEARSEAEAEADFAVMSQWMLDNYDPDNGAMLWQSKSGARAHSKPLRGEWFPIKPLSPRLQNVIQVVGGYDLVFAALENDLHFPFFKRDFTAAWKREPEVQKVLRQRQLADGSKWLNRGSEPEIQSDADLLEKLKKTGQP
;
A
#
# COMPACT_ATOMS: atom_id res chain seq x y z
N MET A 1 -2.70 43.21 -21.19
CA MET A 1 -2.83 42.64 -19.83
C MET A 1 -2.64 41.17 -19.96
N ALA A 2 -1.45 40.69 -19.57
CA ALA A 2 -1.06 39.30 -19.72
C ALA A 2 -1.14 38.63 -18.34
N ASP A 3 -2.11 37.73 -18.14
CA ASP A 3 -2.22 36.93 -16.95
C ASP A 3 -1.31 35.71 -17.05
N SER A 4 -0.30 35.75 -16.20
CA SER A 4 0.73 34.73 -16.05
C SER A 4 0.16 33.55 -15.28
N ALA A 5 -0.19 32.47 -15.97
CA ALA A 5 -0.55 31.20 -15.35
C ALA A 5 0.68 30.62 -14.63
N LYS A 6 0.74 30.77 -13.31
CA LYS A 6 1.68 30.07 -12.43
C LYS A 6 1.36 28.57 -12.45
N ALA A 7 2.12 27.81 -13.24
CA ALA A 7 2.20 26.38 -13.12
C ALA A 7 2.73 26.03 -11.72
N SER A 8 1.88 25.51 -10.85
CA SER A 8 2.28 24.95 -9.56
C SER A 8 3.10 23.68 -9.82
N SER A 9 4.42 23.82 -9.74
CA SER A 9 5.36 22.72 -9.71
C SER A 9 5.09 21.91 -8.45
N THR A 10 4.37 20.80 -8.59
CA THR A 10 4.24 19.78 -7.57
C THR A 10 5.64 19.22 -7.31
N ARG A 11 6.25 19.60 -6.19
CA ARG A 11 7.50 19.01 -5.70
C ARG A 11 7.26 17.50 -5.55
N ARG A 12 7.77 16.71 -6.50
CA ARG A 12 7.94 15.28 -6.36
C ARG A 12 8.94 15.09 -5.22
N THR A 13 8.50 14.46 -4.14
CA THR A 13 9.41 13.99 -3.09
C THR A 13 10.24 12.89 -3.71
N SER A 14 11.49 13.22 -4.08
CA SER A 14 12.45 12.24 -4.58
C SER A 14 12.70 11.21 -3.49
N SER A 15 12.27 9.99 -3.70
CA SER A 15 12.71 8.86 -2.87
C SER A 15 14.10 8.46 -3.38
N ASP A 16 15.13 9.23 -3.02
CA ASP A 16 16.49 8.85 -3.34
C ASP A 16 16.77 7.47 -2.75
N HIS A 17 17.18 6.54 -3.59
CA HIS A 17 17.58 5.21 -3.14
C HIS A 17 18.74 5.32 -2.17
N SER A 18 18.74 4.52 -1.10
CA SER A 18 19.87 4.45 -0.17
C SER A 18 21.15 3.99 -0.90
N ALA A 19 22.33 4.31 -0.35
CA ALA A 19 23.59 3.91 -0.94
C ALA A 19 23.70 2.38 -1.15
N GLU A 20 23.09 1.59 -0.27
CA GLU A 20 23.02 0.13 -0.40
C GLU A 20 22.12 -0.30 -1.56
N GLN A 21 20.97 0.34 -1.71
CA GLN A 21 20.03 0.10 -2.83
C GLN A 21 20.66 0.47 -4.17
N GLN A 22 21.34 1.61 -4.25
CA GLN A 22 22.09 2.02 -5.43
C GLN A 22 23.17 1.01 -5.81
N LYS A 23 23.91 0.47 -4.82
CA LYS A 23 24.91 -0.57 -5.03
C LYS A 23 24.31 -1.85 -5.61
N ILE A 24 23.12 -2.25 -5.17
CA ILE A 24 22.41 -3.41 -5.72
C ILE A 24 22.03 -3.16 -7.18
N LEU A 25 21.43 -1.99 -7.48
CA LEU A 25 21.05 -1.62 -8.84
C LEU A 25 22.26 -1.55 -9.79
N LEU A 26 23.37 -1.00 -9.35
CA LEU A 26 24.64 -0.98 -10.10
C LEU A 26 25.12 -2.39 -10.44
N LYS A 27 25.05 -3.32 -9.48
CA LYS A 27 25.43 -4.73 -9.73
C LYS A 27 24.52 -5.39 -10.78
N LEU A 28 23.21 -5.12 -10.73
CA LEU A 28 22.26 -5.64 -11.72
C LEU A 28 22.57 -5.08 -13.12
N LEU A 29 22.78 -3.77 -13.23
CA LEU A 29 23.13 -3.13 -14.50
C LEU A 29 24.46 -3.63 -15.06
N ALA A 30 25.46 -3.87 -14.21
CA ALA A 30 26.72 -4.46 -14.61
C ALA A 30 26.54 -5.92 -15.12
N ALA A 31 25.72 -6.71 -14.44
CA ALA A 31 25.40 -8.07 -14.86
C ALA A 31 24.68 -8.08 -16.22
N ILE A 32 23.70 -7.19 -16.44
CA ILE A 32 23.00 -7.03 -17.72
C ILE A 32 24.03 -6.69 -18.82
N ALA A 33 24.90 -5.72 -18.58
CA ALA A 33 25.93 -5.30 -19.55
C ALA A 33 26.82 -6.45 -19.96
N VAL A 34 27.33 -7.23 -18.99
CA VAL A 34 28.17 -8.42 -19.25
C VAL A 34 27.44 -9.46 -20.10
N MET A 35 26.18 -9.75 -19.77
CA MET A 35 25.37 -10.76 -20.50
C MET A 35 25.03 -10.34 -21.93
N LEU A 36 24.88 -9.04 -22.15
CA LEU A 36 24.61 -8.48 -23.48
C LEU A 36 25.88 -8.20 -24.29
N GLY A 37 27.07 -8.37 -23.69
CA GLY A 37 28.33 -8.03 -24.34
C GLY A 37 28.52 -6.51 -24.54
N GLU A 38 27.79 -5.68 -23.78
CA GLU A 38 27.90 -4.23 -23.83
C GLU A 38 28.86 -3.71 -22.73
N SER A 39 29.49 -2.56 -23.00
CA SER A 39 30.34 -1.86 -22.04
C SER A 39 29.83 -0.41 -21.86
N PRO A 40 28.73 -0.22 -21.12
CA PRO A 40 28.20 1.11 -20.88
C PRO A 40 29.21 1.95 -20.10
N SER A 41 29.32 3.25 -20.45
CA SER A 41 30.16 4.16 -19.66
C SER A 41 29.59 4.32 -18.24
N ALA A 42 30.48 4.59 -17.28
CA ALA A 42 30.08 4.90 -15.90
C ALA A 42 29.10 6.08 -15.84
N GLU A 43 29.30 7.06 -16.71
CA GLU A 43 28.40 8.22 -16.84
C GLU A 43 26.99 7.80 -17.30
N ARG A 44 26.87 6.97 -18.36
CA ARG A 44 25.59 6.44 -18.85
C ARG A 44 24.83 5.68 -17.75
N THR A 45 25.53 4.86 -16.99
CA THR A 45 24.94 4.09 -15.89
C THR A 45 24.48 5.00 -14.74
N THR A 46 25.26 6.02 -14.42
CA THR A 46 24.92 7.01 -13.37
C THR A 46 23.70 7.84 -13.78
N LEU A 47 23.65 8.29 -15.02
CA LEU A 47 22.49 9.02 -15.57
C LEU A 47 21.22 8.16 -15.54
N LEU A 48 21.33 6.88 -15.95
CA LEU A 48 20.20 5.95 -15.89
C LEU A 48 19.65 5.81 -14.46
N LEU A 49 20.53 5.59 -13.46
CA LEU A 49 20.08 5.47 -12.07
C LEU A 49 19.48 6.76 -11.53
N ARG A 50 20.03 7.91 -11.88
CA ARG A 50 19.47 9.21 -11.50
C ARG A 50 18.08 9.42 -12.09
N ASP A 51 17.91 9.06 -13.35
CA ASP A 51 16.64 9.21 -14.04
C ASP A 51 15.56 8.23 -13.53
N LEU A 52 15.95 7.15 -12.86
CA LEU A 52 15.06 6.14 -12.27
C LEU A 52 14.93 6.27 -10.73
N ALA A 53 15.53 7.29 -10.12
CA ALA A 53 15.59 7.44 -8.66
C ALA A 53 14.22 7.64 -8.00
N ASP A 54 13.22 8.09 -8.75
CA ASP A 54 11.84 8.28 -8.30
C ASP A 54 11.00 6.99 -8.30
N LEU A 55 11.49 5.91 -8.93
CA LEU A 55 10.78 4.63 -8.95
C LEU A 55 10.97 3.83 -7.65
N PRO A 56 9.98 3.02 -7.23
CA PRO A 56 10.14 2.15 -6.07
C PRO A 56 11.27 1.13 -6.26
N PHE A 57 12.19 1.04 -5.29
CA PHE A 57 13.39 0.19 -5.38
C PHE A 57 13.06 -1.28 -5.70
N ASN A 58 12.04 -1.86 -5.05
CA ASN A 58 11.72 -3.27 -5.25
C ASN A 58 11.24 -3.54 -6.67
N GLU A 59 10.38 -2.69 -7.21
CA GLU A 59 9.86 -2.82 -8.58
C GLU A 59 10.97 -2.65 -9.60
N LEU A 60 11.82 -1.63 -9.42
CA LEU A 60 12.97 -1.39 -10.28
C LEU A 60 13.96 -2.55 -10.24
N ARG A 61 14.28 -3.08 -9.05
CA ARG A 61 15.14 -4.24 -8.88
C ARG A 61 14.60 -5.46 -9.63
N ASP A 62 13.29 -5.70 -9.49
CA ASP A 62 12.64 -6.88 -10.07
C ASP A 62 12.56 -6.79 -11.60
N VAL A 63 12.31 -5.61 -12.16
CA VAL A 63 12.36 -5.37 -13.61
C VAL A 63 13.79 -5.59 -14.13
N LEU A 64 14.79 -4.97 -13.51
CA LEU A 64 16.19 -5.11 -13.93
C LEU A 64 16.70 -6.55 -13.77
N SER A 65 16.29 -7.29 -12.75
CA SER A 65 16.68 -8.69 -12.55
C SER A 65 16.22 -9.64 -13.65
N THR A 66 15.15 -9.27 -14.37
CA THR A 66 14.58 -10.07 -15.46
C THR A 66 14.81 -9.47 -16.83
N TRP A 67 15.48 -8.31 -16.93
CA TRP A 67 15.63 -7.53 -18.15
C TRP A 67 16.20 -8.36 -19.32
N GLN A 68 17.29 -9.06 -19.11
CA GLN A 68 17.97 -9.87 -20.11
C GLN A 68 17.14 -11.04 -20.67
N ARG A 69 16.07 -11.44 -19.99
CA ARG A 69 15.16 -12.49 -20.47
C ARG A 69 14.16 -11.98 -21.49
N ARG A 70 13.95 -10.67 -21.52
CA ARG A 70 12.95 -9.99 -22.35
C ARG A 70 13.58 -9.12 -23.42
N HIS A 71 14.77 -8.61 -23.16
CA HIS A 71 15.44 -7.63 -24.00
C HIS A 71 16.87 -8.08 -24.32
N ASN A 72 17.32 -7.77 -25.52
CA ASN A 72 18.68 -8.03 -26.02
C ASN A 72 19.51 -6.74 -26.15
N TRP A 73 19.13 -5.69 -25.44
CA TRP A 73 19.82 -4.39 -25.36
C TRP A 73 19.87 -3.87 -23.95
N TYR A 74 20.81 -2.94 -23.70
CA TYR A 74 21.00 -2.31 -22.41
C TYR A 74 19.82 -1.37 -22.07
N PRO A 75 19.32 -1.36 -20.81
CA PRO A 75 18.16 -0.60 -20.40
C PRO A 75 18.24 0.89 -20.75
N LYS A 76 17.10 1.47 -21.18
CA LYS A 76 16.90 2.90 -21.31
C LYS A 76 15.87 3.35 -20.26
N PRO A 77 16.00 4.59 -19.70
CA PRO A 77 15.11 5.05 -18.64
C PRO A 77 13.61 4.90 -18.96
N MET A 78 13.22 5.25 -20.18
CA MET A 78 11.83 5.22 -20.62
C MET A 78 11.27 3.80 -20.66
N GLU A 79 12.02 2.87 -21.26
CA GLU A 79 11.63 1.47 -21.37
C GLU A 79 11.52 0.80 -20.00
N VAL A 80 12.44 1.13 -19.06
CA VAL A 80 12.37 0.63 -17.68
C VAL A 80 11.13 1.17 -16.97
N ARG A 81 10.78 2.44 -17.17
CA ARG A 81 9.56 3.03 -16.59
C ARG A 81 8.29 2.35 -17.09
N GLU A 82 8.20 2.11 -18.39
CA GLU A 82 7.08 1.40 -19.01
C GLU A 82 6.94 -0.02 -18.46
N GLU A 83 8.05 -0.75 -18.30
CA GLU A 83 8.05 -2.11 -17.72
C GLU A 83 7.62 -2.10 -16.23
N VAL A 84 8.11 -1.14 -15.43
CA VAL A 84 7.72 -0.99 -14.03
C VAL A 84 6.23 -0.67 -13.93
N GLU A 85 5.73 0.24 -14.77
CA GLU A 85 4.31 0.61 -14.77
C GLU A 85 3.41 -0.54 -15.20
N ALA A 86 3.74 -1.24 -16.29
CA ALA A 86 2.99 -2.38 -16.78
C ALA A 86 2.93 -3.52 -15.73
N ARG A 87 4.03 -3.76 -15.02
CA ARG A 87 4.08 -4.76 -13.95
C ARG A 87 3.21 -4.35 -12.77
N SER A 88 3.31 -3.10 -12.34
CA SER A 88 2.50 -2.55 -11.24
C SER A 88 1.00 -2.64 -11.56
N GLU A 89 0.59 -2.41 -12.81
CA GLU A 89 -0.79 -2.58 -13.26
C GLU A 89 -1.25 -4.04 -13.22
N ALA A 90 -0.42 -4.95 -13.72
CA ALA A 90 -0.72 -6.38 -13.70
C ALA A 90 -0.85 -6.93 -12.27
N GLU A 91 0.01 -6.49 -11.36
CA GLU A 91 -0.06 -6.85 -9.94
C GLU A 91 -1.33 -6.27 -9.27
N ALA A 92 -1.67 -5.01 -9.55
CA ALA A 92 -2.91 -4.39 -9.06
C ALA A 92 -4.15 -5.12 -9.59
N GLU A 93 -4.14 -5.54 -10.84
CA GLU A 93 -5.24 -6.31 -11.45
C GLU A 93 -5.39 -7.70 -10.83
N ALA A 94 -4.28 -8.41 -10.58
CA ALA A 94 -4.29 -9.70 -9.90
C ALA A 94 -4.82 -9.56 -8.46
N ASP A 95 -4.36 -8.56 -7.72
CA ASP A 95 -4.81 -8.28 -6.36
C ASP A 95 -6.29 -7.84 -6.33
N PHE A 96 -6.73 -7.09 -7.34
CA PHE A 96 -8.14 -6.75 -7.51
C PHE A 96 -9.01 -7.99 -7.70
N ALA A 97 -8.59 -8.94 -8.54
CA ALA A 97 -9.31 -10.19 -8.75
C ALA A 97 -9.41 -11.02 -7.46
N VAL A 98 -8.29 -11.12 -6.71
CA VAL A 98 -8.26 -11.80 -5.40
C VAL A 98 -9.21 -11.13 -4.40
N MET A 99 -9.18 -9.82 -4.31
CA MET A 99 -10.05 -9.03 -3.44
C MET A 99 -11.53 -9.23 -3.82
N SER A 100 -11.87 -9.08 -5.11
CA SER A 100 -13.24 -9.24 -5.60
C SER A 100 -13.80 -10.63 -5.29
N GLN A 101 -13.03 -11.68 -5.59
CA GLN A 101 -13.43 -13.05 -5.28
C GLN A 101 -13.62 -13.26 -3.78
N TRP A 102 -12.69 -12.74 -2.96
CA TRP A 102 -12.81 -12.85 -1.51
C TRP A 102 -14.05 -12.14 -0.97
N MET A 103 -14.35 -10.95 -1.50
CA MET A 103 -15.53 -10.17 -1.12
C MET A 103 -16.82 -10.92 -1.44
N LEU A 104 -16.96 -11.39 -2.67
CA LEU A 104 -18.16 -12.14 -3.10
C LEU A 104 -18.32 -13.45 -2.30
N ASP A 105 -17.22 -14.07 -1.90
CA ASP A 105 -17.26 -15.33 -1.16
C ASP A 105 -17.48 -15.16 0.34
N ASN A 106 -16.97 -14.08 0.95
CA ASN A 106 -16.83 -14.00 2.40
C ASN A 106 -17.39 -12.72 3.02
N TYR A 107 -18.06 -11.88 2.25
CA TYR A 107 -18.67 -10.66 2.78
C TYR A 107 -20.20 -10.74 2.68
N ASP A 108 -20.85 -10.33 3.77
CA ASP A 108 -22.30 -10.20 3.86
C ASP A 108 -22.62 -8.74 4.22
N PRO A 109 -23.34 -8.00 3.40
CA PRO A 109 -23.62 -6.57 3.63
C PRO A 109 -24.38 -6.31 4.94
N ASP A 110 -25.19 -7.27 5.40
CA ASP A 110 -25.97 -7.12 6.64
C ASP A 110 -25.16 -7.41 7.90
N ASN A 111 -24.14 -8.28 7.78
CA ASN A 111 -23.42 -8.83 8.93
C ASN A 111 -21.90 -8.63 8.86
N GLY A 112 -21.33 -8.15 7.75
CA GLY A 112 -19.91 -7.93 7.54
C GLY A 112 -19.13 -9.18 7.12
N ALA A 113 -17.81 -9.19 7.35
CA ALA A 113 -16.95 -10.27 6.88
C ALA A 113 -17.16 -11.59 7.62
N MET A 114 -17.31 -12.68 6.87
CA MET A 114 -17.32 -14.04 7.38
C MET A 114 -15.92 -14.49 7.75
N LEU A 115 -15.71 -14.88 9.00
CA LEU A 115 -14.38 -15.21 9.52
C LEU A 115 -14.17 -16.71 9.70
N TRP A 116 -15.23 -17.52 9.68
CA TRP A 116 -15.19 -18.96 9.96
C TRP A 116 -15.94 -19.76 8.91
N GLN A 117 -15.40 -20.93 8.56
CA GLN A 117 -15.99 -21.87 7.63
C GLN A 117 -16.01 -23.28 8.22
N SER A 118 -17.13 -23.99 8.07
CA SER A 118 -17.26 -25.41 8.42
C SER A 118 -16.74 -26.32 7.29
N LYS A 119 -16.53 -27.60 7.57
CA LYS A 119 -16.22 -28.63 6.54
C LYS A 119 -17.31 -28.74 5.46
N SER A 120 -18.56 -28.45 5.81
CA SER A 120 -19.70 -28.46 4.86
C SER A 120 -19.82 -27.17 4.04
N GLY A 121 -18.93 -26.18 4.23
CA GLY A 121 -18.95 -24.91 3.50
C GLY A 121 -19.82 -23.83 4.14
N ALA A 122 -20.52 -24.10 5.25
CA ALA A 122 -21.24 -23.05 5.97
C ALA A 122 -20.25 -22.01 6.53
N ARG A 123 -20.63 -20.73 6.51
CA ARG A 123 -19.80 -19.58 6.91
C ARG A 123 -20.43 -18.85 8.08
N ALA A 124 -19.58 -18.24 8.94
CA ALA A 124 -20.03 -17.48 10.11
C ALA A 124 -19.06 -16.34 10.46
N HIS A 125 -19.58 -15.25 11.05
CA HIS A 125 -18.79 -14.09 11.51
C HIS A 125 -17.99 -14.42 12.78
N SER A 126 -18.59 -15.17 13.69
CA SER A 126 -17.96 -15.62 14.93
C SER A 126 -17.85 -17.13 14.95
N LYS A 127 -16.83 -17.65 15.65
CA LYS A 127 -16.66 -19.09 15.80
C LYS A 127 -17.86 -19.70 16.52
N PRO A 128 -18.68 -20.55 15.85
CA PRO A 128 -19.77 -21.22 16.52
C PRO A 128 -19.30 -22.19 17.59
N LEU A 129 -20.12 -22.34 18.65
CA LEU A 129 -19.81 -23.20 19.80
C LEU A 129 -19.85 -24.69 19.46
N ARG A 130 -20.55 -25.09 18.39
CA ARG A 130 -20.72 -26.47 17.99
C ARG A 130 -20.19 -26.71 16.57
N GLY A 131 -19.63 -27.91 16.36
CA GLY A 131 -19.07 -28.30 15.05
C GLY A 131 -17.59 -27.96 14.88
N GLU A 132 -17.02 -28.46 13.78
CA GLU A 132 -15.64 -28.16 13.40
C GLU A 132 -15.63 -26.95 12.47
N TRP A 133 -15.02 -25.85 12.92
CA TRP A 133 -14.92 -24.59 12.21
C TRP A 133 -13.47 -24.17 12.04
N PHE A 134 -13.12 -23.73 10.85
CA PHE A 134 -11.79 -23.28 10.46
C PHE A 134 -11.82 -21.78 10.17
N PRO A 135 -10.77 -21.05 10.53
CA PRO A 135 -10.68 -19.64 10.17
C PRO A 135 -10.57 -19.48 8.65
N ILE A 136 -11.35 -18.56 8.09
CA ILE A 136 -11.20 -18.13 6.70
C ILE A 136 -9.93 -17.29 6.60
N LYS A 137 -9.11 -17.57 5.57
CA LYS A 137 -7.89 -16.79 5.35
C LYS A 137 -8.25 -15.34 5.07
N PRO A 138 -7.77 -14.40 5.88
CA PRO A 138 -8.04 -12.98 5.65
C PRO A 138 -7.33 -12.49 4.39
N LEU A 139 -7.82 -11.39 3.82
CA LEU A 139 -7.08 -10.63 2.81
C LEU A 139 -5.71 -10.19 3.36
N SER A 140 -4.75 -9.99 2.46
CA SER A 140 -3.45 -9.43 2.84
C SER A 140 -3.63 -8.07 3.51
N PRO A 141 -2.73 -7.66 4.43
CA PRO A 141 -2.80 -6.34 5.06
C PRO A 141 -2.82 -5.20 4.03
N ARG A 142 -2.12 -5.35 2.92
CA ARG A 142 -2.13 -4.40 1.82
C ARG A 142 -3.54 -4.23 1.25
N LEU A 143 -4.20 -5.33 0.91
CA LEU A 143 -5.57 -5.28 0.36
C LEU A 143 -6.58 -4.72 1.37
N GLN A 144 -6.45 -5.06 2.65
CA GLN A 144 -7.29 -4.47 3.70
C GLN A 144 -7.13 -2.95 3.77
N ASN A 145 -5.90 -2.44 3.66
CA ASN A 145 -5.64 -1.00 3.64
C ASN A 145 -6.22 -0.33 2.38
N VAL A 146 -6.05 -0.95 1.21
CA VAL A 146 -6.62 -0.43 -0.04
C VAL A 146 -8.14 -0.36 0.07
N ILE A 147 -8.80 -1.39 0.58
CA ILE A 147 -10.25 -1.40 0.84
C ILE A 147 -10.66 -0.20 1.72
N GLN A 148 -9.93 0.07 2.80
CA GLN A 148 -10.22 1.22 3.67
C GLN A 148 -10.06 2.55 2.94
N VAL A 149 -9.04 2.68 2.09
CA VAL A 149 -8.79 3.91 1.31
C VAL A 149 -9.88 4.17 0.28
N VAL A 150 -10.41 3.13 -0.36
CA VAL A 150 -11.48 3.27 -1.38
C VAL A 150 -12.90 3.37 -0.79
N GLY A 151 -13.04 3.35 0.54
CA GLY A 151 -14.31 3.63 1.21
C GLY A 151 -14.86 2.49 2.08
N GLY A 152 -14.06 1.44 2.32
CA GLY A 152 -14.43 0.34 3.20
C GLY A 152 -15.14 -0.82 2.49
N TYR A 153 -15.42 -1.87 3.25
CA TYR A 153 -15.96 -3.13 2.72
C TYR A 153 -17.35 -2.99 2.08
N ASP A 154 -18.24 -2.20 2.69
CA ASP A 154 -19.61 -2.00 2.18
C ASP A 154 -19.61 -1.36 0.79
N LEU A 155 -18.79 -0.31 0.61
CA LEU A 155 -18.71 0.40 -0.65
C LEU A 155 -18.09 -0.47 -1.75
N VAL A 156 -17.06 -1.25 -1.38
CA VAL A 156 -16.41 -2.21 -2.29
C VAL A 156 -17.42 -3.25 -2.75
N PHE A 157 -18.18 -3.84 -1.83
CA PHE A 157 -19.18 -4.86 -2.14
C PHE A 157 -20.28 -4.28 -3.06
N ALA A 158 -20.85 -3.13 -2.71
CA ALA A 158 -21.84 -2.45 -3.52
C ALA A 158 -21.33 -2.11 -4.93
N ALA A 159 -20.05 -1.75 -5.08
CA ALA A 159 -19.45 -1.47 -6.37
C ALA A 159 -19.23 -2.73 -7.21
N LEU A 160 -18.95 -3.88 -6.58
CA LEU A 160 -18.82 -5.17 -7.26
C LEU A 160 -20.16 -5.71 -7.77
N GLU A 161 -21.25 -5.41 -7.08
CA GLU A 161 -22.61 -5.80 -7.51
C GLU A 161 -23.21 -4.86 -8.58
N ASN A 162 -22.60 -3.70 -8.83
CA ASN A 162 -23.11 -2.69 -9.74
C ASN A 162 -22.24 -2.54 -10.99
N ASP A 163 -22.67 -3.13 -12.09
CA ASP A 163 -21.94 -3.12 -13.37
C ASP A 163 -21.63 -1.69 -13.88
N LEU A 164 -22.47 -0.70 -13.57
CA LEU A 164 -22.26 0.69 -14.02
C LEU A 164 -21.13 1.38 -13.26
N HIS A 165 -20.92 1.03 -11.99
CA HIS A 165 -19.87 1.61 -11.15
C HIS A 165 -18.57 0.82 -11.17
N PHE A 166 -18.60 -0.43 -11.58
CA PHE A 166 -17.46 -1.33 -11.59
C PHE A 166 -16.20 -0.79 -12.30
N PRO A 167 -16.27 -0.19 -13.52
CA PRO A 167 -15.07 0.33 -14.19
C PRO A 167 -14.42 1.49 -13.44
N PHE A 168 -15.22 2.38 -12.86
CA PHE A 168 -14.73 3.52 -12.07
C PHE A 168 -14.10 3.03 -10.78
N PHE A 169 -14.74 2.09 -10.11
CA PHE A 169 -14.22 1.49 -8.89
C PHE A 169 -12.88 0.77 -9.14
N LYS A 170 -12.77 -0.05 -10.22
CA LYS A 170 -11.51 -0.72 -10.58
C LYS A 170 -10.37 0.28 -10.79
N ARG A 171 -10.64 1.41 -11.44
CA ARG A 171 -9.66 2.49 -11.63
C ARG A 171 -9.23 3.10 -10.28
N ASP A 172 -10.19 3.40 -9.40
CA ASP A 172 -9.93 4.02 -8.11
C ASP A 172 -9.20 3.06 -7.16
N PHE A 173 -9.52 1.77 -7.22
CA PHE A 173 -8.77 0.70 -6.55
C PHE A 173 -7.32 0.67 -7.02
N THR A 174 -7.07 0.64 -8.33
CA THR A 174 -5.73 0.62 -8.90
C THR A 174 -4.92 1.85 -8.46
N ALA A 175 -5.53 3.02 -8.44
CA ALA A 175 -4.89 4.25 -7.97
C ALA A 175 -4.56 4.19 -6.47
N ALA A 176 -5.46 3.67 -5.64
CA ALA A 176 -5.24 3.48 -4.21
C ALA A 176 -4.15 2.43 -3.94
N TRP A 177 -4.16 1.33 -4.70
CA TRP A 177 -3.18 0.25 -4.61
C TRP A 177 -1.76 0.73 -4.93
N LYS A 178 -1.59 1.55 -5.98
CA LYS A 178 -0.29 2.17 -6.34
C LYS A 178 0.21 3.14 -5.25
N ARG A 179 -0.69 3.81 -4.51
CA ARG A 179 -0.35 4.76 -3.44
C ARG A 179 -0.17 4.13 -2.06
N GLU A 180 -0.63 2.90 -1.88
CA GLU A 180 -0.63 2.24 -0.57
C GLU A 180 0.76 2.23 0.12
N PRO A 181 1.89 1.98 -0.58
CA PRO A 181 3.21 2.03 0.05
C PRO A 181 3.56 3.41 0.65
N GLU A 182 3.12 4.50 0.02
CA GLU A 182 3.31 5.86 0.53
C GLU A 182 2.44 6.13 1.77
N VAL A 183 1.19 5.69 1.73
CA VAL A 183 0.25 5.79 2.85
C VAL A 183 0.79 5.00 4.05
N GLN A 184 1.29 3.79 3.86
CA GLN A 184 1.92 2.98 4.90
C GLN A 184 3.12 3.68 5.52
N LYS A 185 3.97 4.31 4.72
CA LYS A 185 5.13 5.06 5.20
C LYS A 185 4.70 6.22 6.11
N VAL A 186 3.69 6.97 5.69
CA VAL A 186 3.14 8.10 6.49
C VAL A 186 2.50 7.61 7.78
N LEU A 187 1.72 6.52 7.74
CA LEU A 187 1.10 5.93 8.93
C LEU A 187 2.15 5.42 9.92
N ARG A 188 3.19 4.72 9.47
CA ARG A 188 4.30 4.29 10.31
C ARG A 188 5.04 5.46 10.95
N GLN A 189 5.29 6.53 10.19
CA GLN A 189 5.91 7.73 10.72
C GLN A 189 5.05 8.40 11.80
N ARG A 190 3.73 8.46 11.60
CA ARG A 190 2.79 8.98 12.63
C ARG A 190 2.77 8.11 13.88
N GLN A 191 2.70 6.79 13.73
CA GLN A 191 2.74 5.85 14.86
C GLN A 191 4.04 5.97 15.66
N LEU A 192 5.19 6.12 14.99
CA LEU A 192 6.48 6.35 15.65
C LEU A 192 6.52 7.70 16.35
N ALA A 193 5.97 8.76 15.74
CA ALA A 193 5.89 10.07 16.35
C ALA A 193 4.96 10.08 17.57
N ASP A 194 3.81 9.40 17.50
CA ASP A 194 2.88 9.26 18.63
C ASP A 194 3.45 8.35 19.72
N GLY A 195 4.09 7.23 19.34
CA GLY A 195 4.79 6.35 20.29
C GLY A 195 5.92 7.07 21.04
N SER A 196 6.66 7.96 20.38
CA SER A 196 7.69 8.78 21.04
C SER A 196 7.10 9.80 22.01
N LYS A 197 5.88 10.32 21.74
CA LYS A 197 5.17 11.20 22.69
C LYS A 197 4.73 10.46 23.96
N TRP A 198 4.36 9.17 23.85
CA TRP A 198 4.02 8.34 24.99
C TRP A 198 5.25 7.97 25.83
N LEU A 199 6.38 7.69 25.19
CA LEU A 199 7.64 7.37 25.88
C LEU A 199 8.25 8.60 26.59
N ASN A 200 8.03 9.81 26.06
CA ASN A 200 8.50 11.05 26.68
C ASN A 200 7.54 11.62 27.75
N ARG A 201 6.34 11.08 27.89
CA ARG A 201 5.47 11.31 29.05
C ARG A 201 5.82 10.35 30.19
N GLY A 202 7.08 10.41 30.63
CA GLY A 202 7.55 9.81 31.88
C GLY A 202 7.14 10.60 33.09
N SER A 203 5.87 10.97 33.18
CA SER A 203 5.16 11.30 34.41
C SER A 203 3.88 10.48 34.35
N GLU A 204 3.75 9.60 35.33
CA GLU A 204 2.53 8.86 35.58
C GLU A 204 1.32 9.77 35.36
N PRO A 205 0.29 9.37 34.57
CA PRO A 205 -0.97 10.06 34.69
C PRO A 205 -1.40 9.89 36.15
N GLU A 206 -1.41 10.99 36.90
CA GLU A 206 -2.10 11.04 38.17
C GLU A 206 -3.49 10.49 37.91
N ILE A 207 -3.71 9.24 38.29
CA ILE A 207 -5.04 8.61 38.31
C ILE A 207 -5.81 9.45 39.32
N GLN A 208 -6.49 10.49 38.84
CA GLN A 208 -7.46 11.19 39.66
C GLN A 208 -8.44 10.13 40.13
N SER A 209 -8.39 9.84 41.40
CA SER A 209 -9.28 8.86 42.02
C SER A 209 -10.74 9.28 41.74
N ASP A 210 -11.61 8.29 41.53
CA ASP A 210 -13.05 8.53 41.32
C ASP A 210 -13.64 9.41 42.43
N ALA A 211 -12.99 9.47 43.59
CA ALA A 211 -13.30 10.38 44.71
C ALA A 211 -13.13 11.87 44.37
N ASP A 212 -12.05 12.25 43.65
CA ASP A 212 -11.81 13.64 43.22
C ASP A 212 -12.79 14.10 42.13
N LEU A 213 -13.23 13.21 41.27
CA LEU A 213 -14.27 13.48 40.28
C LEU A 213 -15.64 13.67 40.92
N LEU A 214 -15.97 12.89 41.93
CA LEU A 214 -17.21 13.01 42.69
C LEU A 214 -17.24 14.31 43.55
N GLU A 215 -16.10 14.76 44.07
CA GLU A 215 -16.00 16.00 44.79
C GLU A 215 -16.14 17.24 43.88
N LYS A 216 -15.60 17.19 42.66
CA LYS A 216 -15.79 18.23 41.64
C LYS A 216 -17.25 18.32 41.18
N LEU A 217 -17.93 17.19 40.98
CA LEU A 217 -19.35 17.16 40.63
C LEU A 217 -20.27 17.69 41.72
N LYS A 218 -19.90 17.49 43.01
CA LYS A 218 -20.66 18.07 44.13
C LYS A 218 -20.48 19.59 44.26
N LYS A 219 -19.36 20.16 43.84
CA LYS A 219 -19.09 21.61 43.87
C LYS A 219 -19.69 22.40 42.71
N THR A 220 -20.05 21.73 41.58
CA THR A 220 -20.71 22.36 40.43
C THR A 220 -22.23 22.27 40.43
N GLY A 221 -22.82 21.59 41.40
CA GLY A 221 -24.25 21.48 41.59
C GLY A 221 -24.76 22.43 42.68
N GLN A 222 -24.94 23.69 42.32
CA GLN A 222 -25.80 24.60 43.07
C GLN A 222 -26.90 25.17 42.17
N PRO A 223 -28.09 25.43 42.74
CA PRO A 223 -29.41 25.31 42.18
C PRO A 223 -29.77 26.39 41.18
#